data_83c82200d639a3efda727d46c31bfe65
#
_entry.id   83c82200d639a3efda727d46c31bfe65
#
_cell.length_a   1.000
_cell.length_b   1.000
_cell.length_c   1.000
_cell.angle_alpha   90.00
_cell.angle_beta   90.00
_cell.angle_gamma   90.00
#
_symmetry.space_group_name_H-M   'P 1'
#
loop_
_entity.id
_entity.type
_entity.pdbx_description
1 polymer ?
#
loop_
_entity_poly.entity_id
_entity_poly.type
_entity_poly.pdbx_seq_one_letter_code
_entity_poly.pdbx_strand_id
1 'polypeptide(L)'
;MDRDRGWTELHEAAKRGHLDAVRLLLAQGADPNAREPGDNTTPLHWAAAHGHVHVVRALLDAGADVHGVGDLHDGDVIGWATLGEPEGTHEQVVTLLLERGARHHIFSAIAVGDLKLIRQLVKAQPEALDRRRSRFEHRQTALHFAISRRRYDILDLLIELGANLEAEDMHGETPLAFAMMRDDREAMRRLHAAGAKPPQTVETSSFSEKMAGLATSVKKSVTMIMVPDVARALEWYRSIGFREIARYAEDGYVNFGMVSFGGAELMLNMHGKPGVHDASLWFYTDRIDDLYQLLKSRRLEAAHLQLTGQSKDEGIVFEQDIEDMFYGARQFGIRDPNGYILYFIQPTDARK
;
A
#
# COMPACT_ATOMS: atom_id res chain seq x y z
N MET A 1 16.49 -19.21 5.64
CA MET A 1 16.76 -18.50 6.90
C MET A 1 15.77 -18.99 7.92
N ASP A 2 16.30 -19.56 8.99
CA ASP A 2 15.54 -20.22 10.07
C ASP A 2 14.59 -19.22 10.75
N ARG A 3 13.31 -19.20 10.34
CA ARG A 3 12.24 -18.46 11.03
C ARG A 3 11.90 -19.03 12.41
N ASP A 4 12.49 -20.16 12.78
CA ASP A 4 12.11 -20.94 13.97
C ASP A 4 12.87 -20.58 15.25
N ARG A 5 13.89 -19.71 15.21
CA ARG A 5 14.65 -19.33 16.40
C ARG A 5 13.95 -18.20 17.17
N GLY A 6 12.98 -18.57 18.02
CA GLY A 6 12.29 -17.67 18.94
C GLY A 6 10.77 -17.73 18.86
N TRP A 7 10.22 -18.29 17.80
CA TRP A 7 8.82 -18.68 17.75
C TRP A 7 8.61 -19.85 18.71
N THR A 8 7.92 -19.60 19.82
CA THR A 8 7.69 -20.64 20.84
C THR A 8 6.38 -21.40 20.55
N GLU A 9 6.26 -22.59 21.17
CA GLU A 9 5.01 -23.35 21.13
C GLU A 9 3.82 -22.55 21.67
N LEU A 10 4.08 -21.60 22.61
CA LEU A 10 3.07 -20.72 23.15
C LEU A 10 2.56 -19.70 22.11
N HIS A 11 3.43 -19.18 21.23
CA HIS A 11 2.99 -18.35 20.10
C HIS A 11 2.07 -19.13 19.16
N GLU A 12 2.47 -20.34 18.79
CA GLU A 12 1.69 -21.18 17.89
C GLU A 12 0.33 -21.57 18.50
N ALA A 13 0.32 -21.98 19.76
CA ALA A 13 -0.92 -22.32 20.47
C ALA A 13 -1.83 -21.09 20.60
N ALA A 14 -1.26 -19.92 20.88
CA ALA A 14 -1.98 -18.66 20.99
C ALA A 14 -2.61 -18.24 19.64
N LYS A 15 -1.82 -18.31 18.55
CA LYS A 15 -2.25 -18.01 17.20
C LYS A 15 -3.40 -18.90 16.73
N ARG A 16 -3.36 -20.18 17.08
CA ARG A 16 -4.40 -21.18 16.71
C ARG A 16 -5.60 -21.19 17.67
N GLY A 17 -5.58 -20.45 18.75
CA GLY A 17 -6.66 -20.45 19.74
C GLY A 17 -6.76 -21.72 20.59
N HIS A 18 -5.68 -22.51 20.70
CA HIS A 18 -5.66 -23.78 21.41
C HIS A 18 -5.53 -23.56 22.93
N LEU A 19 -6.66 -23.23 23.59
CA LEU A 19 -6.70 -22.85 25.01
C LEU A 19 -6.03 -23.86 25.95
N ASP A 20 -6.30 -25.15 25.74
CA ASP A 20 -5.76 -26.20 26.64
C ASP A 20 -4.24 -26.33 26.49
N ALA A 21 -3.71 -26.20 25.28
CA ALA A 21 -2.27 -26.15 25.04
C ALA A 21 -1.62 -24.91 25.67
N VAL A 22 -2.26 -23.73 25.54
CA VAL A 22 -1.80 -22.49 26.17
C VAL A 22 -1.74 -22.67 27.71
N ARG A 23 -2.78 -23.19 28.33
CA ARG A 23 -2.81 -23.44 29.79
C ARG A 23 -1.74 -24.42 30.24
N LEU A 24 -1.54 -25.50 29.48
CA LEU A 24 -0.51 -26.48 29.78
C LEU A 24 0.90 -25.87 29.70
N LEU A 25 1.20 -25.13 28.63
CA LEU A 25 2.49 -24.48 28.44
C LEU A 25 2.78 -23.44 29.53
N LEU A 26 1.79 -22.62 29.89
CA LEU A 26 1.92 -21.66 30.99
C LEU A 26 2.16 -22.34 32.33
N ALA A 27 1.46 -23.46 32.62
CA ALA A 27 1.67 -24.26 33.82
C ALA A 27 3.06 -24.94 33.87
N GLN A 28 3.69 -25.16 32.72
CA GLN A 28 5.05 -25.66 32.58
C GLN A 28 6.12 -24.55 32.66
N GLY A 29 5.70 -23.29 32.87
CA GLY A 29 6.60 -22.15 33.05
C GLY A 29 6.98 -21.45 31.73
N ALA A 30 6.21 -21.63 30.65
CA ALA A 30 6.41 -20.84 29.44
C ALA A 30 6.20 -19.35 29.75
N ASP A 31 7.10 -18.50 29.25
CA ASP A 31 7.02 -17.04 29.43
C ASP A 31 5.88 -16.46 28.56
N PRO A 32 4.82 -15.89 29.17
CA PRO A 32 3.72 -15.27 28.42
C PRO A 32 4.14 -14.01 27.64
N ASN A 33 5.30 -13.45 27.95
CA ASN A 33 5.87 -12.26 27.32
C ASN A 33 7.03 -12.58 26.36
N ALA A 34 7.27 -13.85 26.07
CA ALA A 34 8.28 -14.25 25.09
C ALA A 34 8.06 -13.53 23.76
N ARG A 35 9.15 -13.03 23.18
CA ARG A 35 9.09 -12.32 21.89
C ARG A 35 9.71 -13.14 20.79
N GLU A 36 9.01 -13.20 19.65
CA GLU A 36 9.55 -13.85 18.47
C GLU A 36 10.40 -12.87 17.63
N PRO A 37 11.40 -13.35 16.88
CA PRO A 37 12.38 -12.49 16.22
C PRO A 37 11.92 -11.88 14.88
N GLY A 38 10.73 -12.25 14.38
CA GLY A 38 10.15 -11.70 13.14
C GLY A 38 9.62 -10.30 13.38
N ASP A 39 8.43 -10.22 13.94
CA ASP A 39 7.71 -8.97 14.19
C ASP A 39 7.88 -8.44 15.61
N ASN A 40 8.71 -9.10 16.42
CA ASN A 40 8.93 -8.80 17.85
C ASN A 40 7.63 -8.85 18.66
N THR A 41 6.70 -9.72 18.28
CA THR A 41 5.41 -9.90 18.92
C THR A 41 5.45 -10.90 20.08
N THR A 42 4.44 -10.84 20.96
CA THR A 42 4.22 -11.81 22.03
C THR A 42 3.07 -12.76 21.66
N PRO A 43 2.88 -13.89 22.36
CA PRO A 43 1.72 -14.75 22.18
C PRO A 43 0.38 -14.00 22.27
N LEU A 44 0.32 -12.95 23.11
CA LEU A 44 -0.88 -12.13 23.29
C LEU A 44 -1.25 -11.35 22.01
N HIS A 45 -0.28 -10.85 21.24
CA HIS A 45 -0.54 -10.20 19.95
C HIS A 45 -1.27 -11.15 18.98
N TRP A 46 -0.77 -12.38 18.86
CA TRP A 46 -1.34 -13.38 17.96
C TRP A 46 -2.74 -13.83 18.39
N ALA A 47 -2.94 -14.06 19.69
CA ALA A 47 -4.28 -14.37 20.21
C ALA A 47 -5.26 -13.22 19.98
N ALA A 48 -4.80 -11.98 20.14
CA ALA A 48 -5.61 -10.78 19.91
C ALA A 48 -5.96 -10.56 18.44
N ALA A 49 -4.97 -10.72 17.54
CA ALA A 49 -5.15 -10.58 16.10
C ALA A 49 -6.14 -11.60 15.49
N HIS A 50 -6.28 -12.77 16.10
CA HIS A 50 -7.19 -13.84 15.64
C HIS A 50 -8.47 -13.94 16.49
N GLY A 51 -8.74 -13.01 17.38
CA GLY A 51 -10.00 -12.96 18.15
C GLY A 51 -10.18 -14.04 19.21
N HIS A 52 -9.10 -14.70 19.65
CA HIS A 52 -9.18 -15.83 20.60
C HIS A 52 -9.36 -15.36 22.06
N VAL A 53 -10.53 -14.83 22.39
CA VAL A 53 -10.83 -14.18 23.69
C VAL A 53 -10.47 -15.05 24.91
N HIS A 54 -10.70 -16.36 24.86
CA HIS A 54 -10.37 -17.25 25.99
C HIS A 54 -8.86 -17.42 26.17
N VAL A 55 -8.10 -17.44 25.06
CA VAL A 55 -6.63 -17.49 25.09
C VAL A 55 -6.07 -16.15 25.57
N VAL A 56 -6.60 -15.02 25.07
CA VAL A 56 -6.26 -13.68 25.56
C VAL A 56 -6.42 -13.59 27.08
N ARG A 57 -7.56 -14.05 27.61
CA ARG A 57 -7.81 -14.09 29.07
C ARG A 57 -6.77 -14.93 29.79
N ALA A 58 -6.49 -16.14 29.32
CA ALA A 58 -5.53 -17.05 29.95
C ALA A 58 -4.10 -16.46 29.98
N LEU A 59 -3.67 -15.81 28.89
CA LEU A 59 -2.38 -15.14 28.80
C LEU A 59 -2.29 -13.95 29.78
N LEU A 60 -3.33 -13.10 29.83
CA LEU A 60 -3.39 -11.97 30.75
C LEU A 60 -3.42 -12.42 32.23
N ASP A 61 -4.16 -13.49 32.55
CA ASP A 61 -4.20 -14.07 33.91
C ASP A 61 -2.83 -14.66 34.32
N ALA A 62 -2.00 -15.07 33.35
CA ALA A 62 -0.65 -15.54 33.54
C ALA A 62 0.41 -14.41 33.56
N GLY A 63 0.01 -13.14 33.47
CA GLY A 63 0.91 -11.99 33.53
C GLY A 63 1.47 -11.52 32.19
N ALA A 64 0.78 -11.80 31.09
CA ALA A 64 1.11 -11.19 29.83
C ALA A 64 0.94 -9.66 29.91
N ASP A 65 1.91 -8.91 29.33
CA ASP A 65 1.82 -7.46 29.21
C ASP A 65 0.69 -7.07 28.26
N VAL A 66 -0.34 -6.42 28.79
CA VAL A 66 -1.53 -6.00 28.05
C VAL A 66 -1.23 -4.99 26.95
N HIS A 67 -0.16 -4.24 27.07
CA HIS A 67 0.25 -3.27 26.06
C HIS A 67 1.09 -3.91 24.97
N GLY A 68 2.07 -4.74 25.34
CA GLY A 68 2.95 -5.44 24.39
C GLY A 68 3.79 -4.51 23.52
N VAL A 69 4.08 -3.28 23.97
CA VAL A 69 4.77 -2.23 23.22
C VAL A 69 6.10 -2.72 22.65
N GLY A 70 6.43 -2.29 21.42
CA GLY A 70 7.72 -2.55 20.79
C GLY A 70 7.68 -3.65 19.72
N ASP A 71 6.48 -4.08 19.30
CA ASP A 71 6.33 -4.83 18.05
C ASP A 71 6.76 -3.97 16.85
N LEU A 72 7.21 -4.62 15.75
CA LEU A 72 7.74 -3.89 14.59
C LEU A 72 6.67 -3.10 13.82
N HIS A 73 5.39 -3.36 14.09
CA HIS A 73 4.27 -2.65 13.49
C HIS A 73 3.80 -1.44 14.31
N ASP A 74 4.42 -1.18 15.48
CA ASP A 74 4.01 -0.12 16.42
C ASP A 74 2.51 -0.17 16.76
N GLY A 75 1.92 -1.38 16.69
CA GLY A 75 0.50 -1.61 16.80
C GLY A 75 0.04 -1.78 18.25
N ASP A 76 0.89 -2.21 19.15
CA ASP A 76 0.55 -2.70 20.47
C ASP A 76 -0.51 -3.84 20.39
N VAL A 77 -0.79 -4.53 21.46
CA VAL A 77 -1.79 -5.63 21.45
C VAL A 77 -3.18 -5.14 21.02
N ILE A 78 -3.58 -3.93 21.42
CA ILE A 78 -4.89 -3.38 21.08
C ILE A 78 -4.98 -3.03 19.58
N GLY A 79 -3.89 -2.60 18.97
CA GLY A 79 -3.79 -2.39 17.52
C GLY A 79 -3.97 -3.70 16.77
N TRP A 80 -3.30 -4.75 17.19
CA TRP A 80 -3.44 -6.08 16.59
C TRP A 80 -4.88 -6.63 16.70
N ALA A 81 -5.59 -6.36 17.81
CA ALA A 81 -6.98 -6.72 17.97
C ALA A 81 -7.95 -5.93 17.08
N THR A 82 -7.57 -4.72 16.63
CA THR A 82 -8.42 -3.82 15.86
C THR A 82 -8.07 -3.77 14.37
N LEU A 83 -6.83 -4.13 14.02
CA LEU A 83 -6.27 -4.05 12.67
C LEU A 83 -6.07 -5.42 12.02
N GLY A 84 -6.37 -6.52 12.72
CA GLY A 84 -6.19 -7.90 12.25
C GLY A 84 -6.87 -8.16 10.93
N GLU A 85 -6.15 -8.76 10.00
CA GLU A 85 -6.66 -9.29 8.73
C GLU A 85 -6.98 -10.79 8.92
N PRO A 86 -8.01 -11.32 8.26
CA PRO A 86 -8.98 -10.70 7.36
C PRO A 86 -10.29 -10.24 8.04
N GLU A 87 -10.44 -10.39 9.37
CA GLU A 87 -11.74 -10.35 10.05
C GLU A 87 -12.07 -8.99 10.70
N GLY A 88 -11.13 -8.03 10.68
CA GLY A 88 -11.36 -6.68 11.24
C GLY A 88 -11.27 -6.63 12.77
N THR A 89 -12.09 -5.78 13.38
CA THR A 89 -12.07 -5.56 14.84
C THR A 89 -12.69 -6.71 15.62
N HIS A 90 -11.94 -7.29 16.55
CA HIS A 90 -12.43 -8.33 17.48
C HIS A 90 -12.99 -7.71 18.76
N GLU A 91 -14.26 -7.28 18.74
CA GLU A 91 -14.90 -6.51 19.82
C GLU A 91 -14.74 -7.12 21.22
N GLN A 92 -14.93 -8.45 21.37
CA GLN A 92 -14.80 -9.13 22.65
C GLN A 92 -13.36 -9.08 23.20
N VAL A 93 -12.38 -9.20 22.32
CA VAL A 93 -10.96 -9.09 22.68
C VAL A 93 -10.63 -7.66 23.06
N VAL A 94 -11.06 -6.67 22.26
CA VAL A 94 -10.86 -5.24 22.56
C VAL A 94 -11.46 -4.88 23.92
N THR A 95 -12.70 -5.31 24.19
CA THR A 95 -13.35 -5.08 25.48
C THR A 95 -12.53 -5.66 26.62
N LEU A 96 -12.10 -6.93 26.51
CA LEU A 96 -11.28 -7.58 27.54
C LEU A 96 -9.94 -6.87 27.74
N LEU A 97 -9.25 -6.44 26.68
CA LEU A 97 -8.00 -5.70 26.79
C LEU A 97 -8.18 -4.36 27.51
N LEU A 98 -9.25 -3.62 27.19
CA LEU A 98 -9.58 -2.35 27.86
C LEU A 98 -9.89 -2.56 29.36
N GLU A 99 -10.66 -3.61 29.72
CA GLU A 99 -10.91 -4.00 31.13
C GLU A 99 -9.63 -4.32 31.89
N ARG A 100 -8.59 -4.79 31.17
CA ARG A 100 -7.27 -5.12 31.74
C ARG A 100 -6.27 -3.96 31.69
N GLY A 101 -6.70 -2.76 31.25
CA GLY A 101 -5.90 -1.54 31.29
C GLY A 101 -5.23 -1.14 29.98
N ALA A 102 -5.48 -1.85 28.88
CA ALA A 102 -5.07 -1.38 27.56
C ALA A 102 -5.67 -0.01 27.24
N ARG A 103 -5.01 0.75 26.39
CA ARG A 103 -5.49 2.07 25.95
C ARG A 103 -5.50 2.15 24.44
N HIS A 104 -6.54 2.74 23.90
CA HIS A 104 -6.57 3.06 22.48
C HIS A 104 -5.49 4.08 22.11
N HIS A 105 -4.87 3.88 20.96
CA HIS A 105 -4.13 4.90 20.24
C HIS A 105 -4.94 5.34 19.01
N ILE A 106 -4.49 6.38 18.30
CA ILE A 106 -5.26 6.98 17.20
C ILE A 106 -5.67 5.96 16.13
N PHE A 107 -4.77 5.04 15.74
CA PHE A 107 -5.07 4.05 14.68
C PHE A 107 -6.07 2.98 15.15
N SER A 108 -5.98 2.50 16.38
CA SER A 108 -6.98 1.57 16.93
C SER A 108 -8.34 2.24 17.09
N ALA A 109 -8.40 3.52 17.46
CA ALA A 109 -9.63 4.29 17.53
C ALA A 109 -10.28 4.51 16.16
N ILE A 110 -9.46 4.77 15.12
CA ILE A 110 -9.91 4.85 13.73
C ILE A 110 -10.43 3.50 13.25
N ALA A 111 -9.77 2.41 13.56
CA ALA A 111 -10.18 1.07 13.17
C ALA A 111 -11.52 0.66 13.77
N VAL A 112 -11.74 0.97 15.06
CA VAL A 112 -13.05 0.78 15.75
C VAL A 112 -14.12 1.70 15.13
N GLY A 113 -13.73 2.87 14.64
CA GLY A 113 -14.63 3.81 14.00
C GLY A 113 -15.46 4.68 14.96
N ASP A 114 -15.03 4.80 16.21
CA ASP A 114 -15.72 5.62 17.21
C ASP A 114 -15.23 7.09 17.15
N LEU A 115 -16.06 7.95 16.55
CA LEU A 115 -15.75 9.37 16.39
C LEU A 115 -15.63 10.11 17.73
N LYS A 116 -16.35 9.67 18.79
CA LYS A 116 -16.26 10.26 20.13
C LYS A 116 -14.93 9.90 20.77
N LEU A 117 -14.52 8.65 20.65
CA LEU A 117 -13.25 8.17 21.15
C LEU A 117 -12.08 8.94 20.49
N ILE A 118 -12.12 9.11 19.16
CA ILE A 118 -11.11 9.87 18.41
C ILE A 118 -11.03 11.32 18.95
N ARG A 119 -12.17 12.02 19.12
CA ARG A 119 -12.21 13.37 19.69
C ARG A 119 -11.62 13.43 21.11
N GLN A 120 -11.98 12.48 21.96
CA GLN A 120 -11.49 12.43 23.34
C GLN A 120 -9.99 12.20 23.39
N LEU A 121 -9.50 11.28 22.55
CA LEU A 121 -8.09 10.92 22.45
C LEU A 121 -7.25 12.13 21.99
N VAL A 122 -7.66 12.78 20.89
CA VAL A 122 -6.95 13.96 20.37
C VAL A 122 -7.03 15.14 21.34
N LYS A 123 -8.16 15.32 22.06
CA LYS A 123 -8.27 16.36 23.10
C LYS A 123 -7.31 16.11 24.26
N ALA A 124 -7.12 14.85 24.66
CA ALA A 124 -6.20 14.47 25.74
C ALA A 124 -4.73 14.49 25.30
N GLN A 125 -4.47 14.14 24.04
CA GLN A 125 -3.14 14.01 23.45
C GLN A 125 -3.17 14.56 22.01
N PRO A 126 -3.04 15.89 21.81
CA PRO A 126 -3.09 16.51 20.48
C PRO A 126 -2.03 15.95 19.51
N GLU A 127 -0.86 15.56 20.04
CA GLU A 127 0.22 14.94 19.30
C GLU A 127 -0.15 13.58 18.69
N ALA A 128 -1.25 12.96 19.09
CA ALA A 128 -1.76 11.73 18.49
C ALA A 128 -2.08 11.88 16.98
N LEU A 129 -2.41 13.11 16.53
CA LEU A 129 -2.63 13.39 15.11
C LEU A 129 -1.36 13.24 14.27
N ASP A 130 -0.19 13.50 14.87
CA ASP A 130 1.11 13.41 14.20
C ASP A 130 1.74 12.01 14.30
N ARG A 131 1.11 11.11 15.09
CA ARG A 131 1.58 9.72 15.19
C ARG A 131 1.55 9.07 13.81
N ARG A 132 2.65 8.38 13.50
CA ARG A 132 2.79 7.61 12.26
C ARG A 132 2.70 6.13 12.55
N ARG A 133 2.19 5.37 11.59
CA ARG A 133 2.30 3.92 11.58
C ARG A 133 3.77 3.52 11.37
N SER A 134 4.08 2.25 11.56
CA SER A 134 5.43 1.74 11.37
C SER A 134 5.90 1.87 9.91
N ARG A 135 7.18 1.57 9.69
CA ARG A 135 7.74 1.51 8.33
C ARG A 135 7.06 0.45 7.44
N PHE A 136 6.55 -0.63 8.03
CA PHE A 136 5.86 -1.70 7.31
C PHE A 136 4.48 -1.26 6.81
N GLU A 137 3.89 -0.27 7.45
CA GLU A 137 2.68 0.41 7.01
C GLU A 137 3.00 1.79 6.42
N HIS A 138 4.15 1.89 5.77
CA HIS A 138 4.60 3.04 4.97
C HIS A 138 4.65 4.37 5.75
N ARG A 139 4.78 4.35 7.08
CA ARG A 139 4.76 5.54 7.96
C ARG A 139 3.53 6.43 7.74
N GLN A 140 2.42 5.82 7.41
CA GLN A 140 1.14 6.49 7.16
C GLN A 140 0.68 7.30 8.38
N THR A 141 0.08 8.46 8.11
CA THR A 141 -0.61 9.27 9.13
C THR A 141 -2.05 8.80 9.33
N ALA A 142 -2.73 9.37 10.34
CA ALA A 142 -4.15 9.12 10.59
C ALA A 142 -5.04 9.41 9.35
N LEU A 143 -4.72 10.47 8.58
CA LEU A 143 -5.44 10.80 7.34
C LEU A 143 -5.25 9.71 6.27
N HIS A 144 -4.03 9.27 6.02
CA HIS A 144 -3.76 8.18 5.07
C HIS A 144 -4.52 6.91 5.46
N PHE A 145 -4.54 6.59 6.77
CA PHE A 145 -5.23 5.41 7.26
C PHE A 145 -6.75 5.51 7.11
N ALA A 146 -7.35 6.68 7.40
CA ALA A 146 -8.77 6.92 7.18
C ALA A 146 -9.15 6.77 5.68
N ILE A 147 -8.31 7.28 4.76
CA ILE A 147 -8.48 7.12 3.31
C ILE A 147 -8.39 5.65 2.91
N SER A 148 -7.37 4.91 3.36
CA SER A 148 -7.20 3.49 3.02
C SER A 148 -8.40 2.63 3.45
N ARG A 149 -9.08 3.02 4.52
CA ARG A 149 -10.31 2.38 5.04
C ARG A 149 -11.60 2.97 4.45
N ARG A 150 -11.51 3.98 3.58
CA ARG A 150 -12.66 4.73 3.02
C ARG A 150 -13.62 5.26 4.09
N ARG A 151 -13.08 5.62 5.26
CA ARG A 151 -13.83 6.19 6.38
C ARG A 151 -13.83 7.71 6.27
N TYR A 152 -14.70 8.22 5.39
CA TYR A 152 -14.77 9.65 5.10
C TYR A 152 -15.34 10.48 6.25
N ASP A 153 -16.16 9.90 7.10
CA ASP A 153 -16.62 10.45 8.35
C ASP A 153 -15.46 10.74 9.32
N ILE A 154 -14.52 9.81 9.40
CA ILE A 154 -13.30 9.95 10.20
C ILE A 154 -12.34 10.93 9.52
N LEU A 155 -12.21 10.87 8.18
CA LEU A 155 -11.39 11.81 7.44
C LEU A 155 -11.81 13.26 7.72
N ASP A 156 -13.11 13.56 7.65
CA ASP A 156 -13.66 14.88 7.98
C ASP A 156 -13.38 15.29 9.43
N LEU A 157 -13.55 14.36 10.35
CA LEU A 157 -13.24 14.59 11.76
C LEU A 157 -11.77 14.92 11.99
N LEU A 158 -10.84 14.16 11.38
CA LEU A 158 -9.41 14.42 11.51
C LEU A 158 -9.01 15.77 10.93
N ILE A 159 -9.60 16.16 9.80
CA ILE A 159 -9.43 17.48 9.20
C ILE A 159 -9.93 18.56 10.17
N GLU A 160 -11.14 18.40 10.72
CA GLU A 160 -11.71 19.33 11.71
C GLU A 160 -10.83 19.49 12.95
N LEU A 161 -10.21 18.39 13.40
CA LEU A 161 -9.29 18.39 14.54
C LEU A 161 -7.90 18.96 14.23
N GLY A 162 -7.64 19.36 12.99
CA GLY A 162 -6.41 20.02 12.57
C GLY A 162 -5.27 19.08 12.19
N ALA A 163 -5.57 17.86 11.73
CA ALA A 163 -4.55 16.97 11.20
C ALA A 163 -3.79 17.61 10.04
N ASN A 164 -2.47 17.40 9.98
CA ASN A 164 -1.60 17.98 8.96
C ASN A 164 -1.89 17.40 7.58
N LEU A 165 -2.48 18.21 6.70
CA LEU A 165 -2.86 17.82 5.32
C LEU A 165 -1.65 17.57 4.41
N GLU A 166 -0.48 18.10 4.79
CA GLU A 166 0.77 18.04 4.01
C GLU A 166 1.77 17.03 4.58
N ALA A 167 1.36 16.21 5.55
CA ALA A 167 2.23 15.22 6.15
C ALA A 167 2.44 14.05 5.18
N GLU A 168 3.68 13.87 4.73
CA GLU A 168 4.06 12.82 3.78
C GLU A 168 4.23 11.46 4.48
N ASP A 169 3.87 10.38 3.81
CA ASP A 169 4.23 9.01 4.18
C ASP A 169 5.67 8.66 3.77
N MET A 170 6.08 7.40 3.80
CA MET A 170 7.44 7.00 3.42
C MET A 170 7.71 7.10 1.90
N HIS A 171 6.68 7.18 1.07
CA HIS A 171 6.78 7.37 -0.38
C HIS A 171 6.73 8.83 -0.80
N GLY A 172 6.74 9.76 0.17
CA GLY A 172 6.59 11.19 -0.07
C GLY A 172 5.18 11.56 -0.54
N GLU A 173 4.16 10.74 -0.22
CA GLU A 173 2.78 11.03 -0.56
C GLU A 173 2.12 11.80 0.58
N THR A 174 1.57 12.99 0.26
CA THR A 174 0.61 13.65 1.14
C THR A 174 -0.73 12.90 1.12
N PRO A 175 -1.64 13.09 2.10
CA PRO A 175 -2.98 12.47 2.04
C PRO A 175 -3.72 12.71 0.73
N LEU A 176 -3.57 13.90 0.13
CA LEU A 176 -4.18 14.20 -1.18
C LEU A 176 -3.49 13.41 -2.30
N ALA A 177 -2.17 13.36 -2.34
CA ALA A 177 -1.42 12.53 -3.31
C ALA A 177 -1.77 11.04 -3.17
N PHE A 178 -1.87 10.54 -1.94
CA PHE A 178 -2.27 9.18 -1.64
C PHE A 178 -3.69 8.85 -2.16
N ALA A 179 -4.65 9.77 -1.99
CA ALA A 179 -6.00 9.63 -2.54
C ALA A 179 -5.99 9.65 -4.09
N MET A 180 -5.18 10.53 -4.70
CA MET A 180 -5.03 10.64 -6.15
C MET A 180 -4.44 9.37 -6.77
N MET A 181 -3.42 8.78 -6.12
CA MET A 181 -2.80 7.52 -6.59
C MET A 181 -3.79 6.34 -6.59
N ARG A 182 -4.81 6.40 -5.73
CA ARG A 182 -5.84 5.34 -5.58
C ARG A 182 -7.17 5.66 -6.26
N ASP A 183 -7.24 6.75 -7.02
CA ASP A 183 -8.48 7.26 -7.64
C ASP A 183 -9.65 7.40 -6.64
N ASP A 184 -9.33 7.75 -5.38
CA ASP A 184 -10.35 7.98 -4.35
C ASP A 184 -10.90 9.41 -4.46
N ARG A 185 -11.86 9.60 -5.38
CA ARG A 185 -12.46 10.91 -5.71
C ARG A 185 -13.15 11.57 -4.52
N GLU A 186 -13.68 10.77 -3.59
CA GLU A 186 -14.35 11.30 -2.41
C GLU A 186 -13.34 11.89 -1.43
N ALA A 187 -12.26 11.17 -1.14
CA ALA A 187 -11.17 11.68 -0.32
C ALA A 187 -10.49 12.89 -0.97
N MET A 188 -10.23 12.84 -2.29
CA MET A 188 -9.64 13.96 -3.04
C MET A 188 -10.49 15.24 -2.88
N ARG A 189 -11.81 15.14 -3.05
CA ARG A 189 -12.74 16.28 -2.95
C ARG A 189 -12.72 16.90 -1.56
N ARG A 190 -12.74 16.08 -0.51
CA ARG A 190 -12.73 16.51 0.89
C ARG A 190 -11.42 17.20 1.26
N LEU A 191 -10.29 16.58 0.92
CA LEU A 191 -8.97 17.14 1.18
C LEU A 191 -8.74 18.45 0.43
N HIS A 192 -9.12 18.51 -0.86
CA HIS A 192 -9.02 19.73 -1.65
C HIS A 192 -9.90 20.85 -1.06
N ALA A 193 -11.14 20.54 -0.66
CA ALA A 193 -12.02 21.49 0.01
C ALA A 193 -11.49 22.00 1.34
N ALA A 194 -10.70 21.17 2.06
CA ALA A 194 -10.00 21.53 3.29
C ALA A 194 -8.72 22.34 3.06
N GLY A 195 -8.31 22.57 1.80
CA GLY A 195 -7.15 23.36 1.44
C GLY A 195 -5.83 22.58 1.31
N ALA A 196 -5.91 21.25 1.18
CA ALA A 196 -4.70 20.44 0.86
C ALA A 196 -4.10 20.92 -0.47
N LYS A 197 -2.77 21.04 -0.50
CA LYS A 197 -2.05 21.50 -1.68
C LYS A 197 -1.94 20.39 -2.71
N PRO A 198 -2.13 20.69 -4.00
CA PRO A 198 -1.86 19.71 -5.04
C PRO A 198 -0.39 19.30 -4.99
N PRO A 199 -0.10 17.99 -5.26
CA PRO A 199 1.26 17.51 -5.29
C PRO A 199 2.05 18.20 -6.41
N GLN A 200 3.37 18.31 -6.23
CA GLN A 200 4.24 18.80 -7.28
C GLN A 200 4.29 17.78 -8.41
N THR A 201 4.07 18.25 -9.64
CA THR A 201 4.11 17.42 -10.85
C THR A 201 5.22 17.87 -11.77
N VAL A 202 5.70 16.96 -12.63
CA VAL A 202 6.66 17.30 -13.67
C VAL A 202 5.90 17.88 -14.87
N GLU A 203 6.30 19.06 -15.35
CA GLU A 203 5.70 19.65 -16.54
C GLU A 203 5.73 18.69 -17.74
N THR A 204 4.65 18.65 -18.52
CA THR A 204 4.45 17.70 -19.62
C THR A 204 5.58 17.81 -20.68
N SER A 205 6.08 19.01 -20.95
CA SER A 205 7.22 19.21 -21.87
C SER A 205 8.53 18.57 -21.34
N SER A 206 8.73 18.59 -20.04
CA SER A 206 9.90 17.99 -19.36
C SER A 206 9.76 16.46 -19.17
N PHE A 207 8.51 15.93 -19.14
CA PHE A 207 8.25 14.50 -18.95
C PHE A 207 8.85 13.66 -20.08
N SER A 208 8.56 13.98 -21.33
CA SER A 208 9.04 13.22 -22.50
C SER A 208 10.56 13.16 -22.58
N GLU A 209 11.26 14.27 -22.27
CA GLU A 209 12.72 14.31 -22.25
C GLU A 209 13.31 13.44 -21.14
N LYS A 210 12.74 13.51 -19.93
CA LYS A 210 13.15 12.67 -18.80
C LYS A 210 12.90 11.19 -19.06
N MET A 211 11.72 10.85 -19.63
CA MET A 211 11.41 9.48 -20.01
C MET A 211 12.37 8.94 -21.08
N ALA A 212 12.73 9.74 -22.09
CA ALA A 212 13.70 9.33 -23.09
C ALA A 212 15.07 9.00 -22.47
N GLY A 213 15.52 9.79 -21.50
CA GLY A 213 16.76 9.51 -20.74
C GLY A 213 16.69 8.22 -19.93
N LEU A 214 15.56 7.96 -19.26
CA LEU A 214 15.34 6.74 -18.46
C LEU A 214 15.19 5.48 -19.34
N ALA A 215 14.60 5.62 -20.52
CA ALA A 215 14.39 4.51 -21.46
C ALA A 215 15.71 3.84 -21.89
N THR A 216 16.83 4.56 -21.84
CA THR A 216 18.16 3.98 -22.16
C THR A 216 18.61 2.89 -21.18
N SER A 217 18.01 2.85 -19.98
CA SER A 217 18.32 1.85 -18.94
C SER A 217 17.62 0.49 -19.20
N VAL A 218 16.60 0.45 -20.06
CA VAL A 218 15.83 -0.77 -20.33
C VAL A 218 16.55 -1.66 -21.34
N LYS A 219 16.80 -2.92 -20.95
CA LYS A 219 17.42 -3.93 -21.81
C LYS A 219 16.41 -4.48 -22.83
N LYS A 220 16.93 -4.97 -23.97
CA LYS A 220 16.08 -5.43 -25.08
C LYS A 220 15.18 -6.61 -24.67
N SER A 221 13.89 -6.46 -24.96
CA SER A 221 12.90 -7.54 -24.97
C SER A 221 11.95 -7.30 -26.15
N VAL A 222 11.48 -8.36 -26.78
CA VAL A 222 10.45 -8.27 -27.84
C VAL A 222 9.30 -9.18 -27.42
N THR A 223 8.14 -8.60 -27.20
CA THR A 223 6.93 -9.33 -26.82
C THR A 223 5.76 -8.86 -27.71
N MET A 224 4.92 -9.79 -28.14
CA MET A 224 3.70 -9.46 -28.88
C MET A 224 2.49 -9.56 -27.94
N ILE A 225 1.67 -8.53 -27.94
CA ILE A 225 0.37 -8.51 -27.25
C ILE A 225 -0.76 -8.22 -28.22
N MET A 226 -1.92 -8.74 -27.89
CA MET A 226 -3.13 -8.57 -28.71
C MET A 226 -4.01 -7.51 -28.06
N VAL A 227 -4.35 -6.48 -28.81
CA VAL A 227 -5.14 -5.34 -28.31
C VAL A 227 -6.38 -5.15 -29.17
N PRO A 228 -7.50 -4.65 -28.63
CA PRO A 228 -8.72 -4.41 -29.39
C PRO A 228 -8.60 -3.20 -30.34
N ASP A 229 -7.77 -2.21 -29.98
CA ASP A 229 -7.53 -0.98 -30.73
C ASP A 229 -6.04 -0.62 -30.69
N VAL A 230 -5.35 -0.90 -31.79
CA VAL A 230 -3.90 -0.67 -31.89
C VAL A 230 -3.57 0.82 -31.88
N ALA A 231 -4.40 1.68 -32.50
CA ALA A 231 -4.15 3.11 -32.55
C ALA A 231 -4.21 3.72 -31.14
N ARG A 232 -5.25 3.39 -30.38
CA ARG A 232 -5.40 3.84 -28.99
C ARG A 232 -4.29 3.29 -28.09
N ALA A 233 -3.90 2.04 -28.27
CA ALA A 233 -2.79 1.46 -27.52
C ALA A 233 -1.46 2.19 -27.82
N LEU A 234 -1.15 2.47 -29.08
CA LEU A 234 0.03 3.25 -29.47
C LEU A 234 0.05 4.63 -28.82
N GLU A 235 -1.08 5.34 -28.79
CA GLU A 235 -1.20 6.65 -28.13
C GLU A 235 -0.88 6.56 -26.64
N TRP A 236 -1.44 5.55 -25.96
CA TRP A 236 -1.19 5.36 -24.54
C TRP A 236 0.28 5.02 -24.25
N TYR A 237 0.88 4.05 -24.96
CA TYR A 237 2.30 3.71 -24.79
C TYR A 237 3.21 4.92 -25.03
N ARG A 238 2.88 5.76 -26.03
CA ARG A 238 3.62 7.02 -26.27
C ARG A 238 3.46 8.00 -25.11
N SER A 239 2.29 8.08 -24.49
CA SER A 239 2.03 8.98 -23.36
C SER A 239 2.85 8.65 -22.11
N ILE A 240 3.27 7.39 -21.97
CA ILE A 240 4.14 6.92 -20.88
C ILE A 240 5.62 6.78 -21.28
N GLY A 241 5.99 7.32 -22.45
CA GLY A 241 7.38 7.46 -22.89
C GLY A 241 7.91 6.39 -23.83
N PHE A 242 7.08 5.46 -24.28
CA PHE A 242 7.48 4.56 -25.37
C PHE A 242 7.56 5.32 -26.69
N ARG A 243 8.52 4.94 -27.52
CA ARG A 243 8.67 5.47 -28.88
C ARG A 243 8.01 4.54 -29.87
N GLU A 244 7.08 5.06 -30.67
CA GLU A 244 6.53 4.34 -31.79
C GLU A 244 7.64 4.12 -32.87
N ILE A 245 7.84 2.88 -33.29
CA ILE A 245 8.88 2.51 -34.25
C ILE A 245 8.30 1.94 -35.53
N ALA A 246 7.06 1.42 -35.52
CA ALA A 246 6.36 0.94 -36.71
C ALA A 246 4.85 1.04 -36.53
N ARG A 247 4.16 1.28 -37.63
CA ARG A 247 2.69 1.27 -37.73
C ARG A 247 2.31 0.74 -39.12
N TYR A 248 1.35 -0.16 -39.17
CA TYR A 248 0.73 -0.62 -40.40
C TYR A 248 -0.78 -0.40 -40.30
N ALA A 249 -1.35 0.19 -41.37
CA ALA A 249 -2.77 0.45 -41.46
C ALA A 249 -3.28 -0.06 -42.82
N GLU A 250 -4.47 -0.68 -42.82
CA GLU A 250 -5.18 -1.18 -43.98
C GLU A 250 -6.65 -0.76 -43.86
N ASP A 251 -7.23 -0.32 -44.95
CA ASP A 251 -8.63 0.16 -45.03
C ASP A 251 -8.99 1.24 -43.98
N GLY A 252 -8.01 2.06 -43.61
CA GLY A 252 -8.19 3.13 -42.59
C GLY A 252 -8.08 2.68 -41.15
N TYR A 253 -7.82 1.40 -40.90
CA TYR A 253 -7.63 0.85 -39.54
C TYR A 253 -6.17 0.50 -39.28
N VAL A 254 -5.68 0.82 -38.10
CA VAL A 254 -4.33 0.44 -37.64
C VAL A 254 -4.38 -1.00 -37.15
N ASN A 255 -3.83 -1.95 -37.91
CA ASN A 255 -3.89 -3.38 -37.60
C ASN A 255 -2.69 -3.87 -36.81
N PHE A 256 -1.57 -3.15 -36.88
CA PHE A 256 -0.32 -3.50 -36.26
C PHE A 256 0.44 -2.25 -35.83
N GLY A 257 1.14 -2.33 -34.68
CA GLY A 257 2.03 -1.29 -34.21
C GLY A 257 3.23 -1.87 -33.48
N MET A 258 4.30 -1.11 -33.43
CA MET A 258 5.45 -1.41 -32.58
C MET A 258 5.87 -0.18 -31.79
N VAL A 259 6.18 -0.40 -30.54
CA VAL A 259 6.76 0.61 -29.67
C VAL A 259 8.05 0.09 -29.04
N SER A 260 8.96 0.99 -28.70
CA SER A 260 10.19 0.67 -27.99
C SER A 260 10.34 1.51 -26.72
N PHE A 261 10.94 0.89 -25.71
CA PHE A 261 11.36 1.57 -24.49
C PHE A 261 12.77 1.10 -24.14
N GLY A 262 13.76 1.95 -24.42
CA GLY A 262 15.18 1.54 -24.38
C GLY A 262 15.45 0.41 -25.36
N GLY A 263 16.00 -0.69 -24.89
CA GLY A 263 16.27 -1.90 -25.67
C GLY A 263 15.08 -2.86 -25.77
N ALA A 264 13.98 -2.60 -25.08
CA ALA A 264 12.77 -3.41 -25.17
C ALA A 264 11.88 -2.97 -26.33
N GLU A 265 11.26 -3.94 -27.00
CA GLU A 265 10.31 -3.71 -28.08
C GLU A 265 9.01 -4.47 -27.79
N LEU A 266 7.88 -3.83 -28.07
CA LEU A 266 6.56 -4.40 -27.89
C LEU A 266 5.79 -4.31 -29.21
N MET A 267 5.29 -5.44 -29.68
CA MET A 267 4.41 -5.54 -30.84
C MET A 267 2.95 -5.52 -30.38
N LEU A 268 2.15 -4.66 -30.97
CA LEU A 268 0.72 -4.53 -30.75
C LEU A 268 0.00 -5.07 -32.01
N ASN A 269 -0.84 -6.07 -31.85
CA ASN A 269 -1.59 -6.65 -32.95
C ASN A 269 -3.10 -6.62 -32.65
N MET A 270 -3.91 -6.45 -33.67
CA MET A 270 -5.37 -6.45 -33.59
C MET A 270 -5.92 -7.85 -33.23
N HIS A 271 -7.17 -7.90 -32.79
CA HIS A 271 -7.95 -9.07 -32.35
C HIS A 271 -7.88 -9.41 -30.86
N GLY A 272 -7.32 -8.55 -30.01
CA GLY A 272 -7.45 -8.66 -28.56
C GLY A 272 -8.88 -8.37 -28.09
N LYS A 273 -9.23 -8.90 -26.94
CA LYS A 273 -10.47 -8.53 -26.22
C LYS A 273 -10.11 -7.58 -25.08
N PRO A 274 -10.88 -6.52 -24.83
CA PRO A 274 -10.66 -5.71 -23.64
C PRO A 274 -10.95 -6.55 -22.40
N GLY A 275 -10.16 -6.38 -21.35
CA GLY A 275 -10.37 -7.06 -20.08
C GLY A 275 -9.11 -7.20 -19.25
N VAL A 276 -9.23 -7.91 -18.14
CA VAL A 276 -8.08 -8.28 -17.31
C VAL A 276 -7.39 -9.47 -17.98
N HIS A 277 -6.11 -9.31 -18.29
CA HIS A 277 -5.26 -10.38 -18.81
C HIS A 277 -4.35 -10.89 -17.70
N ASP A 278 -4.21 -12.23 -17.58
CA ASP A 278 -3.27 -12.87 -16.65
C ASP A 278 -1.81 -12.76 -17.12
N ALA A 279 -1.58 -12.14 -18.29
CA ALA A 279 -0.26 -11.94 -18.86
C ALA A 279 0.36 -10.63 -18.34
N SER A 280 1.60 -10.70 -17.91
CA SER A 280 2.40 -9.56 -17.51
C SER A 280 3.67 -9.43 -18.37
N LEU A 281 4.10 -8.20 -18.56
CA LEU A 281 5.30 -7.82 -19.31
C LEU A 281 6.35 -7.35 -18.32
N TRP A 282 7.58 -7.85 -18.44
CA TRP A 282 8.65 -7.61 -17.48
C TRP A 282 9.78 -6.83 -18.13
N PHE A 283 10.08 -5.65 -17.59
CA PHE A 283 11.11 -4.73 -18.06
C PHE A 283 12.20 -4.57 -17.02
N TYR A 284 13.42 -4.93 -17.34
CA TYR A 284 14.56 -4.76 -16.44
C TYR A 284 15.21 -3.40 -16.67
N THR A 285 15.46 -2.69 -15.57
CA THR A 285 16.08 -1.36 -15.56
C THR A 285 17.08 -1.26 -14.39
N ASP A 286 18.04 -0.37 -14.47
CA ASP A 286 18.96 0.00 -13.38
C ASP A 286 18.58 1.35 -12.75
N ARG A 287 17.46 1.96 -13.18
CA ARG A 287 16.96 3.26 -12.74
C ARG A 287 15.49 3.21 -12.33
N ILE A 288 15.14 2.22 -11.51
CA ILE A 288 13.74 1.96 -11.19
C ILE A 288 13.09 3.08 -10.39
N ASP A 289 13.80 3.68 -9.42
CA ASP A 289 13.27 4.75 -8.60
C ASP A 289 12.97 6.01 -9.41
N ASP A 290 13.87 6.39 -10.32
CA ASP A 290 13.66 7.53 -11.22
C ASP A 290 12.46 7.31 -12.13
N LEU A 291 12.33 6.09 -12.69
CA LEU A 291 11.22 5.72 -13.55
C LEU A 291 9.89 5.74 -12.80
N TYR A 292 9.86 5.16 -11.60
CA TYR A 292 8.69 5.18 -10.73
C TYR A 292 8.24 6.62 -10.40
N GLN A 293 9.17 7.47 -9.96
CA GLN A 293 8.85 8.86 -9.60
C GLN A 293 8.31 9.66 -10.79
N LEU A 294 8.86 9.42 -11.98
CA LEU A 294 8.39 10.11 -13.18
C LEU A 294 6.96 9.67 -13.59
N LEU A 295 6.68 8.35 -13.56
CA LEU A 295 5.34 7.82 -13.86
C LEU A 295 4.32 8.22 -12.79
N LYS A 296 4.72 8.24 -11.52
CA LYS A 296 3.91 8.74 -10.41
C LYS A 296 3.54 10.22 -10.59
N SER A 297 4.49 11.05 -10.98
CA SER A 297 4.23 12.46 -11.28
C SER A 297 3.17 12.62 -12.39
N ARG A 298 3.26 11.80 -13.44
CA ARG A 298 2.26 11.79 -14.52
C ARG A 298 0.86 11.37 -14.03
N ARG A 299 0.77 10.38 -13.17
CA ARG A 299 -0.49 9.97 -12.53
C ARG A 299 -1.10 11.10 -11.71
N LEU A 300 -0.28 11.77 -10.88
CA LEU A 300 -0.72 12.88 -10.05
C LEU A 300 -1.20 14.07 -10.88
N GLU A 301 -0.51 14.39 -11.97
CA GLU A 301 -0.95 15.45 -12.92
C GLU A 301 -2.32 15.11 -13.52
N ALA A 302 -2.51 13.90 -14.03
CA ALA A 302 -3.77 13.46 -14.61
C ALA A 302 -4.92 13.53 -13.58
N ALA A 303 -4.69 13.06 -12.35
CA ALA A 303 -5.68 13.12 -11.27
C ALA A 303 -6.03 14.56 -10.88
N HIS A 304 -5.05 15.48 -10.85
CA HIS A 304 -5.30 16.89 -10.59
C HIS A 304 -6.16 17.53 -11.71
N LEU A 305 -5.85 17.25 -12.97
CA LEU A 305 -6.63 17.75 -14.11
C LEU A 305 -8.07 17.21 -14.09
N GLN A 306 -8.29 15.97 -13.66
CA GLN A 306 -9.63 15.41 -13.47
C GLN A 306 -10.38 16.12 -12.35
N LEU A 307 -9.73 16.35 -11.21
CA LEU A 307 -10.32 17.02 -10.05
C LEU A 307 -10.79 18.44 -10.39
N THR A 308 -10.03 19.15 -11.21
CA THR A 308 -10.34 20.52 -11.68
C THR A 308 -11.28 20.57 -12.89
N GLY A 309 -11.66 19.40 -13.44
CA GLY A 309 -12.53 19.30 -14.61
C GLY A 309 -11.84 19.66 -15.94
N GLN A 310 -10.50 19.75 -15.95
CA GLN A 310 -9.72 20.13 -17.14
C GLN A 310 -9.38 18.95 -18.05
N SER A 311 -9.51 17.70 -17.57
CA SER A 311 -9.27 16.48 -18.35
C SER A 311 -10.20 15.35 -17.92
N LYS A 312 -10.43 14.40 -18.84
CA LYS A 312 -11.10 13.11 -18.60
C LYS A 312 -10.10 11.95 -18.68
N ASP A 313 -8.82 12.22 -18.93
CA ASP A 313 -7.78 11.20 -19.02
C ASP A 313 -7.59 10.52 -17.65
N GLU A 314 -7.70 9.21 -17.59
CA GLU A 314 -7.52 8.42 -16.36
C GLU A 314 -6.05 8.30 -15.94
N GLY A 315 -5.13 8.69 -16.84
CA GLY A 315 -3.70 8.65 -16.55
C GLY A 315 -3.16 7.22 -16.42
N ILE A 316 -2.12 7.08 -15.61
CA ILE A 316 -1.45 5.80 -15.35
C ILE A 316 -2.10 5.12 -14.16
N VAL A 317 -2.45 3.82 -14.29
CA VAL A 317 -2.97 3.00 -13.19
C VAL A 317 -1.83 2.17 -12.62
N PHE A 318 -1.44 2.44 -11.39
CA PHE A 318 -0.49 1.59 -10.67
C PHE A 318 -1.20 0.35 -10.16
N GLU A 319 -0.67 -0.81 -10.51
CA GLU A 319 -1.13 -2.13 -10.05
C GLU A 319 -0.38 -2.54 -8.78
N GLN A 320 0.88 -2.15 -8.71
CA GLN A 320 1.75 -2.37 -7.56
C GLN A 320 2.64 -1.14 -7.38
N ASP A 321 2.69 -0.62 -6.16
CA ASP A 321 3.66 0.41 -5.77
C ASP A 321 5.08 -0.16 -5.75
N ILE A 322 6.09 0.72 -5.70
CA ILE A 322 7.49 0.29 -5.70
C ILE A 322 7.85 -0.40 -4.38
N GLU A 323 8.33 -1.63 -4.46
CA GLU A 323 8.63 -2.47 -3.31
C GLU A 323 9.91 -3.30 -3.51
N ASP A 324 10.57 -3.61 -2.39
CA ASP A 324 11.68 -4.57 -2.36
C ASP A 324 11.13 -5.99 -2.16
N MET A 325 11.32 -6.83 -3.17
CA MET A 325 10.75 -8.16 -3.22
C MET A 325 11.64 -9.19 -2.52
N PHE A 326 11.01 -10.20 -1.91
CA PHE A 326 11.70 -11.28 -1.19
C PHE A 326 12.72 -12.07 -2.04
N TYR A 327 12.62 -12.02 -3.36
CA TYR A 327 13.51 -12.68 -4.29
C TYR A 327 14.71 -11.82 -4.75
N GLY A 328 14.95 -10.68 -4.07
CA GLY A 328 16.13 -9.85 -4.33
C GLY A 328 16.00 -8.95 -5.56
N ALA A 329 14.84 -8.33 -5.70
CA ALA A 329 14.60 -7.32 -6.72
C ALA A 329 13.73 -6.19 -6.15
N ARG A 330 13.89 -4.99 -6.67
CA ARG A 330 13.00 -3.87 -6.47
C ARG A 330 12.08 -3.77 -7.67
N GLN A 331 10.77 -3.66 -7.50
CA GLN A 331 9.82 -3.63 -8.61
C GLN A 331 8.61 -2.74 -8.35
N PHE A 332 7.95 -2.32 -9.43
CA PHE A 332 6.60 -1.78 -9.43
C PHE A 332 5.85 -2.23 -10.69
N GLY A 333 4.53 -2.11 -10.69
CA GLY A 333 3.68 -2.50 -11.82
C GLY A 333 2.68 -1.42 -12.21
N ILE A 334 2.47 -1.22 -13.51
CA ILE A 334 1.40 -0.39 -14.05
C ILE A 334 0.51 -1.21 -14.98
N ARG A 335 -0.78 -0.87 -15.05
CA ARG A 335 -1.74 -1.52 -15.94
C ARG A 335 -1.97 -0.66 -17.18
N ASP A 336 -1.91 -1.27 -18.35
CA ASP A 336 -2.28 -0.62 -19.61
C ASP A 336 -3.82 -0.58 -19.79
N PRO A 337 -4.36 0.23 -20.72
CA PRO A 337 -5.80 0.32 -20.97
C PRO A 337 -6.44 -0.98 -21.48
N ASN A 338 -5.65 -1.94 -21.92
CA ASN A 338 -6.10 -3.24 -22.41
C ASN A 338 -6.07 -4.32 -21.35
N GLY A 339 -5.54 -4.01 -20.14
CA GLY A 339 -5.50 -4.90 -18.96
C GLY A 339 -4.18 -5.63 -18.77
N TYR A 340 -3.15 -5.40 -19.61
CA TYR A 340 -1.82 -5.97 -19.40
C TYR A 340 -1.08 -5.25 -18.26
N ILE A 341 -0.35 -6.02 -17.44
CA ILE A 341 0.48 -5.45 -16.38
C ILE A 341 1.92 -5.35 -16.88
N LEU A 342 2.49 -4.15 -16.81
CA LEU A 342 3.88 -3.86 -17.10
C LEU A 342 4.64 -3.79 -15.79
N TYR A 343 5.45 -4.79 -15.47
CA TYR A 343 6.36 -4.77 -14.33
C TYR A 343 7.71 -4.20 -14.75
N PHE A 344 8.18 -3.21 -14.00
CA PHE A 344 9.53 -2.68 -14.08
C PHE A 344 10.33 -3.20 -12.89
N ILE A 345 11.55 -3.70 -13.15
CA ILE A 345 12.31 -4.46 -12.17
C ILE A 345 13.76 -4.05 -12.21
N GLN A 346 14.31 -3.82 -11.03
CA GLN A 346 15.74 -3.68 -10.80
C GLN A 346 16.21 -4.77 -9.86
N PRO A 347 17.04 -5.73 -10.32
CA PRO A 347 17.67 -6.67 -9.41
C PRO A 347 18.47 -5.92 -8.34
N THR A 348 18.22 -6.21 -7.06
CA THR A 348 19.07 -5.72 -5.98
C THR A 348 20.26 -6.66 -5.92
N ASP A 349 21.49 -6.12 -5.97
CA ASP A 349 22.74 -6.89 -5.87
C ASP A 349 22.85 -7.62 -4.51
N ALA A 350 22.07 -8.66 -4.34
CA ALA A 350 22.10 -9.54 -3.18
C ALA A 350 23.02 -10.75 -3.39
N ARG A 351 24.08 -10.61 -4.22
CA ARG A 351 25.20 -11.58 -4.30
C ARG A 351 26.47 -10.84 -4.67
N LYS A 352 27.10 -10.23 -3.69
CA LYS A 352 28.55 -10.13 -3.59
C LYS A 352 29.02 -10.94 -2.42
#